data_e99930d87847a0b69d5c8c7f320150a0
#
_entry.id   e99930d87847a0b69d5c8c7f320150a0
#
_cell.length_a   1.000
_cell.length_b   1.000
_cell.length_c   1.000
_cell.angle_alpha   90.00
_cell.angle_beta   90.00
_cell.angle_gamma   90.00
#
_symmetry.space_group_name_H-M   'P 1'
#
loop_
_entity.id
_entity.type
_entity.pdbx_description
1 polymer ?
#
loop_
_entity_poly.entity_id
_entity_poly.type
_entity_poly.pdbx_seq_one_letter_code
_entity_poly.pdbx_strand_id
1 'polypeptide(L)'
;MAEVKESGILIQDVETKNIMTKSTLPVGGYSVNPYVGCTHGCKYCYASFMKRFTGHTEPWGTFLDVKHWPAIKNPRKYAGQRVVIGSVTDGYLPQEAQFQNTRKLLEQLRGSEAEILICTKSDLVIRDIDLLKELGKVTVSWSINTLDEDFKNDMDNAVSIKRRLDAMKQIYDAGIRTVCFIAPVFPGITDFEAIFHQ
;
A
#
# COMPACT_ATOMS: atom_id res chain seq x y z
N MET A 1 18.62 -16.12 -8.58
CA MET A 1 17.40 -15.56 -7.97
C MET A 1 16.64 -16.76 -7.38
N ALA A 2 16.37 -16.75 -6.09
CA ALA A 2 15.61 -17.84 -5.46
C ALA A 2 14.12 -17.58 -5.71
N GLU A 3 13.48 -18.53 -6.38
CA GLU A 3 12.05 -18.51 -6.64
C GLU A 3 11.39 -19.38 -5.55
N VAL A 4 10.54 -18.78 -4.71
CA VAL A 4 9.82 -19.48 -3.64
C VAL A 4 8.33 -19.41 -3.92
N LYS A 5 7.65 -20.58 -3.95
CA LYS A 5 6.19 -20.63 -3.98
C LYS A 5 5.65 -20.78 -2.57
N GLU A 6 5.09 -19.71 -2.02
CA GLU A 6 4.33 -19.75 -0.77
C GLU A 6 2.82 -19.63 -1.08
N SER A 7 2.05 -20.63 -0.64
CA SER A 7 0.56 -20.60 -0.78
C SER A 7 0.04 -20.33 -2.20
N GLY A 8 0.77 -20.78 -3.23
CA GLY A 8 0.37 -20.54 -4.63
C GLY A 8 0.80 -19.18 -5.21
N ILE A 9 1.54 -18.37 -4.44
CA ILE A 9 2.09 -17.09 -4.89
C ILE A 9 3.55 -17.30 -5.28
N LEU A 10 3.92 -16.85 -6.47
CA LEU A 10 5.31 -16.80 -6.93
C LEU A 10 5.99 -15.57 -6.33
N ILE A 11 7.07 -15.78 -5.57
CA ILE A 11 7.84 -14.68 -4.97
C ILE A 11 9.25 -14.66 -5.57
N GLN A 12 9.70 -13.48 -6.00
CA GLN A 12 11.04 -13.27 -6.57
C GLN A 12 11.66 -12.00 -5.99
N ASP A 13 12.99 -11.98 -5.93
CA ASP A 13 13.76 -10.78 -5.59
C ASP A 13 14.13 -10.01 -6.88
N VAL A 14 13.95 -8.69 -6.85
CA VAL A 14 14.32 -7.82 -7.98
C VAL A 14 15.14 -6.63 -7.50
N GLU A 15 16.24 -6.38 -8.18
CA GLU A 15 17.08 -5.21 -7.92
C GLU A 15 16.56 -3.98 -8.65
N THR A 16 16.52 -2.85 -7.96
CA THR A 16 16.16 -1.56 -8.56
C THR A 16 17.21 -0.50 -8.26
N LYS A 17 17.48 0.37 -9.25
CA LYS A 17 18.44 1.47 -9.08
C LYS A 17 17.94 2.54 -8.11
N ASN A 18 16.63 2.70 -7.99
CA ASN A 18 15.99 3.72 -7.16
C ASN A 18 14.56 3.31 -6.85
N ILE A 19 14.16 3.47 -5.61
CA ILE A 19 12.79 3.21 -5.17
C ILE A 19 11.88 4.42 -5.36
N MET A 20 12.43 5.64 -5.36
CA MET A 20 11.70 6.89 -5.48
C MET A 20 11.50 7.25 -6.96
N THR A 21 10.33 6.96 -7.51
CA THR A 21 9.97 7.27 -8.90
C THR A 21 9.20 8.58 -8.95
N LYS A 22 9.65 9.56 -9.75
CA LYS A 22 8.91 10.81 -9.94
C LYS A 22 7.55 10.50 -10.54
N SER A 23 6.50 10.99 -9.88
CA SER A 23 5.12 10.72 -10.28
C SER A 23 4.67 11.65 -11.41
N THR A 24 3.96 11.08 -12.37
CA THR A 24 3.21 11.84 -13.39
C THR A 24 1.70 11.92 -13.06
N LEU A 25 1.30 11.35 -11.92
CA LEU A 25 -0.08 11.41 -11.44
C LEU A 25 -0.43 12.84 -11.01
N PRO A 26 -1.73 13.23 -11.06
CA PRO A 26 -2.18 14.56 -10.62
C PRO A 26 -1.80 14.92 -9.18
N VAL A 27 -1.59 13.90 -8.32
CA VAL A 27 -1.12 14.08 -6.93
C VAL A 27 0.31 14.61 -6.84
N GLY A 28 1.09 14.57 -7.93
CA GLY A 28 2.48 15.05 -8.00
C GLY A 28 3.47 14.26 -7.14
N GLY A 29 4.68 14.81 -6.99
CA GLY A 29 5.72 14.27 -6.12
C GLY A 29 6.32 12.95 -6.59
N TYR A 30 6.36 11.95 -5.71
CA TYR A 30 6.96 10.65 -5.95
C TYR A 30 5.98 9.51 -5.70
N SER A 31 5.99 8.51 -6.57
CA SER A 31 5.29 7.24 -6.40
C SER A 31 6.29 6.18 -5.98
N VAL A 32 5.97 5.47 -4.91
CA VAL A 32 6.87 4.48 -4.29
C VAL A 32 6.10 3.19 -4.04
N ASN A 33 6.60 2.11 -4.63
CA ASN A 33 6.00 0.79 -4.49
C ASN A 33 7.12 -0.20 -4.15
N PRO A 34 7.22 -0.66 -2.88
CA PRO A 34 8.27 -1.58 -2.42
C PRO A 34 8.22 -2.96 -3.07
N TYR A 35 7.11 -3.26 -3.73
CA TYR A 35 6.85 -4.52 -4.42
C TYR A 35 6.40 -4.30 -5.85
N VAL A 36 6.41 -5.38 -6.66
CA VAL A 36 5.69 -5.48 -7.94
C VAL A 36 4.69 -6.62 -7.82
N GLY A 37 3.49 -6.42 -8.32
CA GLY A 37 2.36 -7.31 -8.04
C GLY A 37 1.64 -6.93 -6.76
N CYS A 38 0.48 -7.55 -6.50
CA CYS A 38 -0.33 -7.27 -5.31
C CYS A 38 -1.19 -8.49 -4.96
N THR A 39 -0.84 -9.17 -3.87
CA THR A 39 -1.48 -10.42 -3.45
C THR A 39 -2.90 -10.25 -2.88
N HIS A 40 -3.36 -9.01 -2.70
CA HIS A 40 -4.78 -8.76 -2.44
C HIS A 40 -5.67 -9.19 -3.63
N GLY A 41 -5.13 -9.27 -4.84
CA GLY A 41 -5.79 -9.86 -6.00
C GLY A 41 -7.15 -9.26 -6.35
N CYS A 42 -7.37 -7.97 -6.05
CA CYS A 42 -8.67 -7.33 -6.27
C CYS A 42 -9.16 -7.49 -7.71
N LYS A 43 -10.36 -8.01 -7.91
CA LYS A 43 -10.96 -8.22 -9.24
C LYS A 43 -11.14 -6.92 -10.03
N TYR A 44 -11.29 -5.80 -9.33
CA TYR A 44 -11.43 -4.45 -9.91
C TYR A 44 -10.12 -3.67 -10.00
N CYS A 45 -8.97 -4.31 -9.79
CA CYS A 45 -7.69 -3.61 -9.68
C CYS A 45 -7.28 -2.94 -11.01
N TYR A 46 -7.24 -1.61 -11.03
CA TYR A 46 -6.75 -0.87 -12.19
C TYR A 46 -5.26 -1.16 -12.46
N ALA A 47 -4.48 -1.45 -11.39
CA ALA A 47 -3.04 -1.67 -11.52
C ALA A 47 -2.68 -3.04 -12.15
N SER A 48 -3.65 -3.91 -12.45
CA SER A 48 -3.43 -5.19 -13.13
C SER A 48 -2.74 -5.02 -14.49
N PHE A 49 -2.90 -3.84 -15.15
CA PHE A 49 -2.21 -3.51 -16.40
C PHE A 49 -0.67 -3.47 -16.23
N MET A 50 -0.17 -3.25 -15.02
CA MET A 50 1.27 -3.22 -14.73
C MET A 50 1.95 -4.56 -15.03
N LYS A 51 1.22 -5.67 -14.99
CA LYS A 51 1.73 -6.99 -15.33
C LYS A 51 2.49 -7.00 -16.66
N ARG A 52 2.00 -6.29 -17.68
CA ARG A 52 2.64 -6.22 -19.01
C ARG A 52 4.09 -5.68 -19.00
N PHE A 53 4.51 -5.03 -17.90
CA PHE A 53 5.85 -4.47 -17.75
C PHE A 53 6.76 -5.32 -16.86
N THR A 54 6.27 -6.46 -16.36
CA THR A 54 6.98 -7.25 -15.34
C THR A 54 7.66 -8.50 -15.90
N GLY A 55 7.25 -8.96 -17.09
CA GLY A 55 7.68 -10.25 -17.65
C GLY A 55 6.93 -11.46 -17.08
N HIS A 56 6.08 -11.28 -16.07
CA HIS A 56 5.27 -12.36 -15.51
C HIS A 56 4.21 -12.87 -16.46
N THR A 57 4.04 -14.19 -16.51
CA THR A 57 2.93 -14.88 -17.20
C THR A 57 1.78 -15.20 -16.26
N GLU A 58 2.06 -15.28 -14.95
CA GLU A 58 1.11 -15.58 -13.89
C GLU A 58 -0.02 -14.55 -13.83
N PRO A 59 -1.25 -14.93 -13.41
CA PRO A 59 -2.33 -13.98 -13.18
C PRO A 59 -1.95 -12.89 -12.16
N TRP A 60 -2.50 -11.69 -12.34
CA TRP A 60 -2.38 -10.64 -11.32
C TRP A 60 -2.94 -11.11 -9.98
N GLY A 61 -2.19 -10.94 -8.89
CA GLY A 61 -2.56 -11.44 -7.58
C GLY A 61 -1.83 -12.73 -7.17
N THR A 62 -1.16 -13.42 -8.10
CA THR A 62 -0.47 -14.69 -7.83
C THR A 62 1.05 -14.62 -7.94
N PHE A 63 1.61 -13.41 -8.06
CA PHE A 63 3.05 -13.16 -8.02
C PHE A 63 3.37 -11.91 -7.20
N LEU A 64 4.58 -11.85 -6.66
CA LEU A 64 5.11 -10.73 -5.90
C LEU A 64 6.62 -10.65 -6.09
N ASP A 65 7.11 -9.53 -6.66
CA ASP A 65 8.53 -9.23 -6.67
C ASP A 65 8.88 -8.34 -5.48
N VAL A 66 9.83 -8.80 -4.70
CA VAL A 66 10.37 -8.07 -3.55
C VAL A 66 11.51 -7.19 -4.04
N LYS A 67 11.33 -5.88 -3.99
CA LYS A 67 12.33 -4.93 -4.49
C LYS A 67 13.47 -4.75 -3.51
N HIS A 68 14.70 -4.78 -4.04
CA HIS A 68 15.90 -4.35 -3.34
C HIS A 68 16.43 -3.07 -3.97
N TRP A 69 16.79 -2.09 -3.14
CA TRP A 69 17.28 -0.78 -3.60
C TRP A 69 18.41 -0.26 -2.71
N PRO A 70 19.31 0.59 -3.26
CA PRO A 70 20.33 1.27 -2.47
C PRO A 70 19.72 2.22 -1.44
N ALA A 71 20.40 2.39 -0.31
CA ALA A 71 19.96 3.32 0.73
C ALA A 71 19.75 4.75 0.19
N ILE A 72 18.71 5.42 0.68
CA ILE A 72 18.43 6.83 0.36
C ILE A 72 19.46 7.71 1.10
N LYS A 73 20.52 8.12 0.40
CA LYS A 73 21.64 8.86 1.00
C LYS A 73 21.27 10.26 1.50
N ASN A 74 20.30 10.91 0.88
CA ASN A 74 19.86 12.26 1.24
C ASN A 74 18.33 12.33 1.24
N PRO A 75 17.67 11.96 2.35
CA PRO A 75 16.22 12.02 2.44
C PRO A 75 15.68 13.46 2.39
N ARG A 76 16.43 14.47 2.86
CA ARG A 76 16.01 15.88 2.87
C ARG A 76 15.74 16.46 1.49
N LYS A 77 16.25 15.85 0.41
CA LYS A 77 15.91 16.27 -0.96
C LYS A 77 14.41 16.12 -1.29
N TYR A 78 13.67 15.38 -0.46
CA TYR A 78 12.23 15.20 -0.58
C TYR A 78 11.42 16.13 0.32
N ALA A 79 12.05 17.09 1.02
CA ALA A 79 11.37 18.04 1.89
C ALA A 79 10.25 18.78 1.13
N GLY A 80 9.05 18.81 1.70
CA GLY A 80 7.87 19.41 1.09
C GLY A 80 7.34 18.70 -0.16
N GLN A 81 7.96 17.57 -0.57
CA GLN A 81 7.46 16.77 -1.68
C GLN A 81 6.47 15.73 -1.19
N ARG A 82 5.46 15.44 -2.01
CA ARG A 82 4.53 14.35 -1.73
C ARG A 82 5.16 13.01 -2.13
N VAL A 83 5.09 12.04 -1.22
CA VAL A 83 5.53 10.66 -1.42
C VAL A 83 4.32 9.75 -1.24
N VAL A 84 3.87 9.13 -2.33
CA VAL A 84 2.72 8.21 -2.34
C VAL A 84 3.23 6.78 -2.32
N ILE A 85 2.95 6.05 -1.24
CA ILE A 85 3.27 4.63 -1.08
C ILE A 85 2.01 3.82 -1.38
N GLY A 86 2.11 2.83 -2.27
CA GLY A 86 0.99 1.95 -2.58
C GLY A 86 0.11 2.43 -3.74
N SER A 87 0.68 3.12 -4.74
CA SER A 87 -0.10 3.59 -5.90
C SER A 87 -0.49 2.48 -6.88
N VAL A 88 0.31 1.40 -7.02
CA VAL A 88 0.05 0.27 -7.93
C VAL A 88 0.22 -1.10 -7.27
N THR A 89 0.55 -1.14 -6.00
CA THR A 89 0.59 -2.31 -5.12
C THR A 89 0.20 -1.85 -3.73
N ASP A 90 -0.13 -2.76 -2.82
CA ASP A 90 -0.25 -2.40 -1.40
C ASP A 90 1.10 -2.55 -0.71
N GLY A 91 1.56 -1.53 -0.01
CA GLY A 91 2.82 -1.59 0.76
C GLY A 91 2.73 -2.50 1.99
N TYR A 92 1.52 -2.84 2.45
CA TYR A 92 1.26 -3.65 3.63
C TYR A 92 0.58 -4.98 3.30
N LEU A 93 0.96 -5.59 2.19
CA LEU A 93 0.59 -6.98 1.85
C LEU A 93 0.92 -7.92 3.01
N PRO A 94 0.27 -9.10 3.13
CA PRO A 94 0.65 -10.10 4.14
C PRO A 94 2.15 -10.41 4.17
N GLN A 95 2.80 -10.45 3.01
CA GLN A 95 4.23 -10.70 2.86
C GLN A 95 5.11 -9.59 3.47
N GLU A 96 4.59 -8.39 3.64
CA GLU A 96 5.32 -7.28 4.31
C GLU A 96 5.63 -7.62 5.78
N ALA A 97 4.88 -8.52 6.42
CA ALA A 97 5.19 -9.02 7.76
C ALA A 97 6.58 -9.68 7.81
N GLN A 98 6.97 -10.35 6.73
CA GLN A 98 8.26 -11.05 6.60
C GLN A 98 9.33 -10.14 6.01
N PHE A 99 9.06 -9.50 4.86
CA PHE A 99 10.08 -8.77 4.09
C PHE A 99 10.38 -7.38 4.63
N GLN A 100 9.45 -6.74 5.33
CA GLN A 100 9.58 -5.43 5.97
C GLN A 100 10.09 -4.31 5.05
N ASN A 101 9.79 -4.40 3.76
CA ASN A 101 10.28 -3.44 2.76
C ASN A 101 9.65 -2.05 2.92
N THR A 102 8.37 -1.98 3.29
CA THR A 102 7.72 -0.70 3.59
C THR A 102 8.31 -0.10 4.87
N ARG A 103 8.52 -0.90 5.91
CA ARG A 103 9.19 -0.44 7.14
C ARG A 103 10.59 0.10 6.85
N LYS A 104 11.41 -0.64 6.10
CA LYS A 104 12.74 -0.22 5.65
C LYS A 104 12.71 1.11 4.88
N LEU A 105 11.70 1.30 4.01
CA LEU A 105 11.51 2.54 3.29
C LEU A 105 11.21 3.71 4.23
N LEU A 106 10.28 3.53 5.18
CA LEU A 106 9.93 4.54 6.17
C LEU A 106 11.14 4.93 7.03
N GLU A 107 11.95 3.96 7.46
CA GLU A 107 13.20 4.21 8.18
C GLU A 107 14.17 5.07 7.37
N GLN A 108 14.30 4.81 6.07
CA GLN A 108 15.16 5.61 5.19
C GLN A 108 14.62 7.02 4.90
N LEU A 109 13.33 7.24 5.11
CA LEU A 109 12.68 8.55 4.96
C LEU A 109 12.72 9.39 6.23
N ARG A 110 13.30 8.91 7.32
CA ARG A 110 13.48 9.70 8.56
C ARG A 110 14.18 11.02 8.25
N GLY A 111 13.68 12.11 8.81
CA GLY A 111 14.19 13.45 8.60
C GLY A 111 14.04 14.00 7.17
N SER A 112 13.23 13.36 6.31
CA SER A 112 12.97 13.85 4.96
C SER A 112 12.10 15.09 4.92
N GLU A 113 11.24 15.30 5.92
CA GLU A 113 10.19 16.33 5.91
C GLU A 113 9.24 16.23 4.70
N ALA A 114 9.14 15.04 4.10
CA ALA A 114 8.22 14.76 3.01
C ALA A 114 6.78 14.63 3.54
N GLU A 115 5.80 14.89 2.65
CA GLU A 115 4.39 14.59 2.90
C GLU A 115 4.08 13.18 2.42
N ILE A 116 3.95 12.23 3.34
CA ILE A 116 3.78 10.82 3.02
C ILE A 116 2.30 10.45 3.00
N LEU A 117 1.84 9.91 1.89
CA LEU A 117 0.52 9.29 1.74
C LEU A 117 0.70 7.79 1.56
N ILE A 118 0.14 7.01 2.48
CA ILE A 118 0.12 5.55 2.40
C ILE A 118 -1.28 5.10 2.01
N CYS A 119 -1.38 4.34 0.89
CA CYS A 119 -2.64 3.75 0.44
C CYS A 119 -2.62 2.26 0.76
N THR A 120 -3.60 1.76 1.53
CA THR A 120 -3.62 0.37 1.95
C THR A 120 -5.03 -0.19 2.15
N LYS A 121 -5.16 -1.52 2.12
CA LYS A 121 -6.31 -2.31 2.57
C LYS A 121 -5.96 -3.17 3.81
N SER A 122 -4.78 -2.96 4.39
CA SER A 122 -4.23 -3.81 5.45
C SER A 122 -4.30 -3.15 6.82
N ASP A 123 -4.41 -3.94 7.86
CA ASP A 123 -4.24 -3.51 9.24
C ASP A 123 -2.77 -3.61 9.71
N LEU A 124 -1.89 -4.23 8.91
CA LEU A 124 -0.47 -4.40 9.25
C LEU A 124 0.26 -3.05 9.43
N VAL A 125 -0.26 -1.97 8.88
CA VAL A 125 0.29 -0.61 9.03
C VAL A 125 0.38 -0.17 10.50
N ILE A 126 -0.43 -0.75 11.40
CA ILE A 126 -0.38 -0.50 12.84
C ILE A 126 1.01 -0.83 13.43
N ARG A 127 1.70 -1.83 12.87
CA ARG A 127 3.07 -2.21 13.27
C ARG A 127 4.03 -1.02 13.25
N ASP A 128 3.82 -0.09 12.34
CA ASP A 128 4.77 0.99 12.05
C ASP A 128 4.35 2.36 12.64
N ILE A 129 3.40 2.38 13.59
CA ILE A 129 2.93 3.61 14.28
C ILE A 129 4.10 4.43 14.84
N ASP A 130 5.14 3.77 15.38
CA ASP A 130 6.35 4.41 15.88
C ASP A 130 7.02 5.28 14.81
N LEU A 131 7.26 4.73 13.63
CA LEU A 131 7.86 5.42 12.50
C LEU A 131 6.95 6.50 11.91
N LEU A 132 5.64 6.22 11.81
CA LEU A 132 4.67 7.16 11.26
C LEU A 132 4.59 8.43 12.12
N LYS A 133 4.65 8.29 13.45
CA LYS A 133 4.72 9.43 14.39
C LYS A 133 6.02 10.23 14.24
N GLU A 134 7.15 9.55 14.10
CA GLU A 134 8.46 10.17 13.93
C GLU A 134 8.54 10.98 12.62
N LEU A 135 7.95 10.47 11.54
CA LEU A 135 7.90 11.15 10.23
C LEU A 135 7.00 12.39 10.22
N GLY A 136 5.99 12.45 11.07
CA GLY A 136 5.15 13.60 11.37
C GLY A 136 4.12 13.97 10.31
N LYS A 137 4.50 14.12 9.04
CA LYS A 137 3.59 14.49 7.95
C LYS A 137 3.07 13.27 7.18
N VAL A 138 2.39 12.37 7.89
CA VAL A 138 1.87 11.13 7.32
C VAL A 138 0.35 11.15 7.28
N THR A 139 -0.21 10.67 6.18
CA THR A 139 -1.62 10.34 6.04
C THR A 139 -1.73 8.88 5.64
N VAL A 140 -2.55 8.11 6.34
CA VAL A 140 -2.87 6.74 5.94
C VAL A 140 -4.28 6.70 5.37
N SER A 141 -4.41 6.16 4.16
CA SER A 141 -5.65 6.11 3.41
C SER A 141 -6.07 4.65 3.22
N TRP A 142 -7.21 4.27 3.82
CA TRP A 142 -7.79 2.94 3.62
C TRP A 142 -8.83 2.93 2.52
N SER A 143 -8.72 1.94 1.60
CA SER A 143 -9.78 1.66 0.64
C SER A 143 -10.88 0.86 1.32
N ILE A 144 -12.06 1.48 1.49
CA ILE A 144 -13.28 0.88 2.01
C ILE A 144 -14.41 1.30 1.07
N ASN A 145 -14.93 0.39 0.27
CA ASN A 145 -15.92 0.67 -0.78
C ASN A 145 -17.26 -0.05 -0.60
N THR A 146 -17.35 -0.86 0.45
CA THR A 146 -18.56 -1.54 0.90
C THR A 146 -18.43 -1.87 2.39
N LEU A 147 -19.54 -2.12 3.06
CA LEU A 147 -19.60 -2.72 4.40
C LEU A 147 -20.04 -4.19 4.35
N ASP A 148 -20.35 -4.71 3.16
CA ASP A 148 -20.72 -6.09 2.93
C ASP A 148 -19.44 -6.95 2.85
N GLU A 149 -19.21 -7.79 3.86
CA GLU A 149 -18.04 -8.68 3.95
C GLU A 149 -18.09 -9.80 2.90
N ASP A 150 -19.27 -10.29 2.53
CA ASP A 150 -19.40 -11.35 1.51
C ASP A 150 -19.01 -10.80 0.14
N PHE A 151 -19.53 -9.61 -0.21
CA PHE A 151 -19.12 -8.91 -1.43
C PHE A 151 -17.63 -8.60 -1.43
N LYS A 152 -17.08 -8.09 -0.30
CA LYS A 152 -15.65 -7.84 -0.17
C LYS A 152 -14.83 -9.10 -0.39
N ASN A 153 -15.22 -10.23 0.22
CA ASN A 153 -14.50 -11.51 0.09
C ASN A 153 -14.53 -12.06 -1.34
N ASP A 154 -15.61 -11.78 -2.06
CA ASP A 154 -15.68 -12.06 -3.50
C ASP A 154 -14.72 -11.19 -4.33
N MET A 155 -14.46 -9.97 -3.89
CA MET A 155 -13.78 -8.95 -4.69
C MET A 155 -12.29 -8.81 -4.40
N ASP A 156 -11.82 -9.12 -3.19
CA ASP A 156 -10.40 -9.04 -2.81
C ASP A 156 -10.02 -9.98 -1.64
N ASN A 157 -8.74 -10.33 -1.58
CA ASN A 157 -8.15 -11.17 -0.52
C ASN A 157 -7.55 -10.36 0.65
N ALA A 158 -7.81 -9.06 0.72
CA ALA A 158 -7.32 -8.24 1.82
C ALA A 158 -8.08 -8.54 3.13
N VAL A 159 -7.63 -7.97 4.23
CA VAL A 159 -8.28 -8.15 5.55
C VAL A 159 -9.74 -7.68 5.54
N SER A 160 -10.53 -8.17 6.48
CA SER A 160 -11.95 -7.81 6.63
C SER A 160 -12.15 -6.30 6.77
N ILE A 161 -13.33 -5.82 6.43
CA ILE A 161 -13.71 -4.40 6.55
C ILE A 161 -13.59 -3.97 8.02
N LYS A 162 -14.06 -4.82 8.94
CA LYS A 162 -13.92 -4.56 10.38
C LYS A 162 -12.46 -4.33 10.77
N ARG A 163 -11.51 -5.16 10.33
CA ARG A 163 -10.09 -4.98 10.63
C ARG A 163 -9.54 -3.68 10.03
N ARG A 164 -9.99 -3.27 8.83
CA ARG A 164 -9.60 -1.99 8.22
C ARG A 164 -10.07 -0.80 9.07
N LEU A 165 -11.33 -0.83 9.53
CA LEU A 165 -11.92 0.21 10.38
C LEU A 165 -11.23 0.27 11.75
N ASP A 166 -11.01 -0.88 12.40
CA ASP A 166 -10.30 -0.97 13.67
C ASP A 166 -8.86 -0.41 13.54
N ALA A 167 -8.17 -0.71 12.44
CA ALA A 167 -6.84 -0.19 12.16
C ALA A 167 -6.85 1.33 11.92
N MET A 168 -7.82 1.82 11.15
CA MET A 168 -8.02 3.24 10.89
C MET A 168 -8.22 4.00 12.20
N LYS A 169 -9.05 3.48 13.11
CA LYS A 169 -9.27 4.06 14.43
C LYS A 169 -7.98 4.10 15.26
N GLN A 170 -7.22 3.00 15.31
CA GLN A 170 -5.97 2.93 16.08
C GLN A 170 -4.93 3.95 15.59
N ILE A 171 -4.80 4.11 14.27
CA ILE A 171 -3.89 5.10 13.66
C ILE A 171 -4.37 6.53 13.97
N TYR A 172 -5.69 6.77 13.91
CA TYR A 172 -6.28 8.06 14.29
C TYR A 172 -6.04 8.38 15.78
N ASP A 173 -6.32 7.43 16.66
CA ASP A 173 -6.10 7.58 18.11
C ASP A 173 -4.62 7.81 18.45
N ALA A 174 -3.71 7.32 17.59
CA ALA A 174 -2.28 7.58 17.68
C ALA A 174 -1.87 9.01 17.24
N GLY A 175 -2.83 9.84 16.78
CA GLY A 175 -2.61 11.22 16.32
C GLY A 175 -2.12 11.32 14.88
N ILE A 176 -2.27 10.27 14.07
CA ILE A 176 -1.88 10.23 12.66
C ILE A 176 -3.13 10.47 11.80
N ARG A 177 -3.01 11.32 10.78
CA ARG A 177 -4.13 11.62 9.88
C ARG A 177 -4.57 10.37 9.13
N THR A 178 -5.89 10.12 9.13
CA THR A 178 -6.54 9.00 8.41
C THR A 178 -7.50 9.51 7.35
N VAL A 179 -7.68 8.71 6.29
CA VAL A 179 -8.63 8.96 5.20
C VAL A 179 -9.32 7.66 4.84
N CYS A 180 -10.64 7.67 4.77
CA CYS A 180 -11.42 6.62 4.11
C CYS A 180 -11.50 6.93 2.61
N PHE A 181 -10.96 6.05 1.77
CA PHE A 181 -10.98 6.18 0.32
C PHE A 181 -12.03 5.23 -0.26
N ILE A 182 -13.16 5.80 -0.68
CA ILE A 182 -14.30 5.06 -1.21
C ILE A 182 -14.16 4.92 -2.73
N ALA A 183 -13.40 3.90 -3.16
CA ALA A 183 -13.18 3.60 -4.57
C ALA A 183 -12.80 2.11 -4.81
N PRO A 184 -13.29 1.49 -5.90
CA PRO A 184 -14.32 2.03 -6.81
C PRO A 184 -15.69 2.11 -6.14
N VAL A 185 -16.56 2.97 -6.69
CA VAL A 185 -17.98 3.02 -6.29
C VAL A 185 -18.74 1.97 -7.10
N PHE A 186 -19.43 1.07 -6.43
CA PHE A 186 -20.28 0.05 -7.03
C PHE A 186 -21.75 0.50 -6.93
N PRO A 187 -22.41 0.83 -8.06
CA PRO A 187 -23.82 1.24 -8.04
C PRO A 187 -24.72 0.18 -7.37
N GLY A 188 -25.52 0.61 -6.41
CA GLY A 188 -26.43 -0.29 -5.67
C GLY A 188 -25.76 -1.13 -4.56
N ILE A 189 -24.44 -1.03 -4.37
CA ILE A 189 -23.68 -1.79 -3.36
C ILE A 189 -22.91 -0.84 -2.42
N THR A 190 -22.27 0.20 -2.97
CA THR A 190 -21.55 1.19 -2.15
C THR A 190 -22.54 2.13 -1.48
N ASP A 191 -22.72 1.97 -0.19
CA ASP A 191 -23.53 2.85 0.65
C ASP A 191 -22.60 3.88 1.33
N PHE A 192 -22.57 5.09 0.78
CA PHE A 192 -21.74 6.18 1.28
C PHE A 192 -22.13 6.62 2.68
N GLU A 193 -23.45 6.69 2.96
CA GLU A 193 -23.96 7.15 4.25
C GLU A 193 -23.57 6.14 5.33
N ALA A 194 -23.80 4.85 5.08
CA ALA A 194 -23.41 3.80 6.02
C ALA A 194 -21.89 3.79 6.27
N ILE A 195 -21.07 3.94 5.23
CA ILE A 195 -19.59 4.00 5.38
C ILE A 195 -19.17 5.25 6.17
N PHE A 196 -19.84 6.38 5.96
CA PHE A 196 -19.51 7.64 6.63
C PHE A 196 -19.81 7.61 8.13
N HIS A 197 -20.80 6.81 8.55
CA HIS A 197 -21.22 6.69 9.94
C HIS A 197 -20.47 5.60 10.74
N GLN A 198 -19.47 4.94 10.17
CA GLN A 198 -18.61 3.99 10.89
C GLN A 198 -17.51 4.70 11.69
#